data_2e1112a834e5aaf6c9ee376c54fad566
#
_entry.id   2e1112a834e5aaf6c9ee376c54fad566
#
_cell.length_a   1.000
_cell.length_b   1.000
_cell.length_c   1.000
_cell.angle_alpha   90.00
_cell.angle_beta   90.00
_cell.angle_gamma   90.00
#
_symmetry.space_group_name_H-M   'P 1'
#
loop_
_entity.id
_entity.type
_entity.pdbx_description
1 polymer ?
#
loop_
_entity_poly.entity_id
_entity_poly.type
_entity_poly.pdbx_seq_one_letter_code
_entity_poly.pdbx_strand_id
1 'polypeptide(L)'
;MTTLYLIRHGKTQANLEHRYCGSTDLPLSQEGAEELKRLCYEIPEARFLTSGMRRTEQTLSILFGPVAHTQSPAFREVDFGVFEMHTYEELKDRRDYQAWLTGDNMANIPPEGESGNQMTQRVLSALPELLKEDTVLITHGGVIAAIMESLFPEEQKNRYQWQPAPGRGYAVSGKNYRPIP
;
A
#
# COMPACT_ATOMS: atom_id res chain seq x y z
N MET A 1 13.21 -20.67 5.87
CA MET A 1 12.40 -19.58 6.46
C MET A 1 12.00 -18.70 5.30
N THR A 2 10.71 -18.46 5.11
CA THR A 2 10.19 -17.67 3.99
C THR A 2 10.40 -16.18 4.21
N THR A 3 10.56 -15.42 3.13
CA THR A 3 10.70 -13.96 3.15
C THR A 3 9.54 -13.32 2.39
N LEU A 4 8.87 -12.37 3.03
CA LEU A 4 7.85 -11.52 2.42
C LEU A 4 8.48 -10.14 2.10
N TYR A 5 8.48 -9.79 0.83
CA TYR A 5 8.93 -8.49 0.34
C TYR A 5 7.69 -7.61 0.08
N LEU A 6 7.51 -6.57 0.87
CA LEU A 6 6.42 -5.60 0.75
C LEU A 6 6.96 -4.35 0.08
N ILE A 7 6.46 -4.00 -1.10
CA ILE A 7 6.93 -2.84 -1.86
C ILE A 7 5.74 -1.93 -2.17
N ARG A 8 5.88 -0.65 -1.81
CA ARG A 8 4.90 0.37 -2.15
C ARG A 8 5.04 0.76 -3.62
N HIS A 9 3.91 0.91 -4.32
CA HIS A 9 3.91 1.44 -5.69
C HIS A 9 4.62 2.79 -5.81
N GLY A 10 5.11 3.12 -7.00
CA GLY A 10 5.70 4.41 -7.31
C GLY A 10 4.69 5.57 -7.24
N LYS A 11 5.16 6.81 -7.32
CA LYS A 11 4.30 8.00 -7.25
C LYS A 11 3.29 8.04 -8.39
N THR A 12 2.06 8.41 -8.05
CA THR A 12 1.00 8.80 -8.99
C THR A 12 0.86 10.31 -8.99
N GLN A 13 0.06 10.86 -9.92
CA GLN A 13 -0.26 12.30 -9.90
C GLN A 13 -0.97 12.70 -8.59
N ALA A 14 -1.84 11.84 -8.06
CA ALA A 14 -2.50 12.09 -6.79
C ALA A 14 -1.51 12.20 -5.61
N ASN A 15 -0.43 11.44 -5.62
CA ASN A 15 0.62 11.58 -4.60
C ASN A 15 1.33 12.93 -4.69
N LEU A 16 1.64 13.40 -5.91
CA LEU A 16 2.28 14.71 -6.13
C LEU A 16 1.38 15.87 -5.70
N GLU A 17 0.07 15.72 -5.86
CA GLU A 17 -0.94 16.72 -5.52
C GLU A 17 -1.51 16.55 -4.10
N HIS A 18 -1.02 15.60 -3.32
CA HIS A 18 -1.51 15.30 -1.96
C HIS A 18 -3.02 15.01 -1.91
N ARG A 19 -3.53 14.28 -2.91
CA ARG A 19 -4.94 13.86 -2.97
C ARG A 19 -5.14 12.50 -2.33
N TYR A 20 -6.28 12.30 -1.69
CA TYR A 20 -6.73 10.97 -1.29
C TYR A 20 -6.89 10.11 -2.54
N CYS A 21 -6.23 8.97 -2.57
CA CYS A 21 -6.29 8.05 -3.70
C CYS A 21 -6.15 6.60 -3.18
N GLY A 22 -7.26 5.94 -3.03
CA GLY A 22 -7.35 4.54 -2.65
C GLY A 22 -7.90 3.69 -3.78
N SER A 23 -9.21 3.68 -3.95
CA SER A 23 -9.93 2.88 -4.98
C SER A 23 -9.79 3.43 -6.39
N THR A 24 -9.50 4.72 -6.56
CA THR A 24 -9.28 5.31 -7.88
C THR A 24 -8.05 4.71 -8.56
N ASP A 25 -8.24 4.16 -9.75
CA ASP A 25 -7.18 3.41 -10.47
C ASP A 25 -6.35 4.31 -11.38
N LEU A 26 -5.42 5.05 -10.79
CA LEU A 26 -4.49 5.92 -11.51
C LEU A 26 -3.22 5.17 -11.95
N PRO A 27 -2.63 5.57 -13.09
CA PRO A 27 -1.27 5.16 -13.47
C PRO A 27 -0.23 5.89 -12.60
N LEU A 28 1.01 5.43 -12.70
CA LEU A 28 2.16 6.19 -12.21
C LEU A 28 2.27 7.54 -12.92
N SER A 29 2.76 8.56 -12.21
CA SER A 29 3.21 9.79 -12.84
C SER A 29 4.51 9.55 -13.62
N GLN A 30 4.83 10.44 -14.55
CA GLN A 30 6.12 10.37 -15.26
C GLN A 30 7.29 10.43 -14.26
N GLU A 31 7.24 11.34 -13.29
CA GLU A 31 8.24 11.44 -12.22
C GLU A 31 8.36 10.14 -11.43
N GLY A 32 7.23 9.55 -11.01
CA GLY A 32 7.22 8.30 -10.26
C GLY A 32 7.83 7.13 -11.04
N ALA A 33 7.56 7.03 -12.34
CA ALA A 33 8.17 6.03 -13.19
C ALA A 33 9.68 6.21 -13.34
N GLU A 34 10.16 7.46 -13.51
CA GLU A 34 11.59 7.76 -13.60
C GLU A 34 12.34 7.51 -12.28
N GLU A 35 11.72 7.82 -11.14
CA GLU A 35 12.29 7.49 -9.83
C GLU A 35 12.45 5.98 -9.64
N LEU A 36 11.46 5.17 -10.01
CA LEU A 36 11.53 3.70 -9.91
C LEU A 36 12.68 3.10 -10.73
N LYS A 37 12.97 3.63 -11.92
CA LYS A 37 14.08 3.15 -12.77
C LYS A 37 15.47 3.30 -12.13
N ARG A 38 15.59 4.15 -11.10
CA ARG A 38 16.85 4.34 -10.36
C ARG A 38 17.00 3.39 -9.19
N LEU A 39 15.95 2.63 -8.85
CA LEU A 39 15.99 1.65 -7.77
C LEU A 39 16.46 0.30 -8.31
N CYS A 40 17.25 -0.40 -7.50
CA CYS A 40 17.70 -1.75 -7.80
C CYS A 40 17.26 -2.69 -6.70
N TYR A 41 16.59 -3.77 -7.07
CA TYR A 41 16.15 -4.83 -6.18
C TYR A 41 16.87 -6.13 -6.51
N GLU A 42 17.64 -6.64 -5.57
CA GLU A 42 18.20 -7.98 -5.62
C GLU A 42 17.31 -8.92 -4.80
N ILE A 43 16.32 -9.51 -5.47
CA ILE A 43 15.40 -10.46 -4.85
C ILE A 43 15.65 -11.81 -5.50
N PRO A 44 15.90 -12.87 -4.70
CA PRO A 44 16.02 -14.23 -5.22
C PRO A 44 14.69 -14.69 -5.83
N GLU A 45 14.66 -15.90 -6.36
CA GLU A 45 13.43 -16.49 -6.92
C GLU A 45 12.29 -16.41 -5.90
N ALA A 46 11.20 -15.75 -6.29
CA ALA A 46 10.04 -15.52 -5.45
C ALA A 46 8.76 -15.47 -6.29
N ARG A 47 7.64 -15.70 -5.65
CA ARG A 47 6.32 -15.46 -6.25
C ARG A 47 6.00 -13.97 -6.24
N PHE A 48 5.48 -13.45 -7.35
CA PHE A 48 5.08 -12.05 -7.47
C PHE A 48 3.57 -11.87 -7.40
N LEU A 49 3.13 -10.92 -6.59
CA LEU A 49 1.74 -10.48 -6.49
C LEU A 49 1.65 -8.95 -6.60
N THR A 50 0.52 -8.51 -7.14
CA THR A 50 0.12 -7.09 -7.11
C THR A 50 -1.29 -6.95 -6.55
N SER A 51 -1.73 -5.75 -6.24
CA SER A 51 -3.13 -5.47 -5.91
C SER A 51 -4.06 -5.48 -7.14
N GLY A 52 -3.51 -5.60 -8.35
CA GLY A 52 -4.24 -5.50 -9.62
C GLY A 52 -4.54 -4.07 -10.05
N MET A 53 -4.07 -3.05 -9.32
CA MET A 53 -4.24 -1.65 -9.72
C MET A 53 -3.11 -1.21 -10.66
N ARG A 54 -3.41 -0.34 -11.63
CA ARG A 54 -2.46 0.11 -12.67
C ARG A 54 -1.12 0.55 -12.10
N ARG A 55 -1.12 1.35 -11.03
CA ARG A 55 0.10 1.81 -10.37
C ARG A 55 0.96 0.68 -9.79
N THR A 56 0.34 -0.42 -9.31
CA THR A 56 1.08 -1.59 -8.81
C THR A 56 1.61 -2.45 -9.95
N GLU A 57 0.84 -2.64 -11.01
CA GLU A 57 1.24 -3.34 -12.23
C GLU A 57 2.44 -2.64 -12.92
N GLN A 58 2.35 -1.33 -13.08
CA GLN A 58 3.44 -0.54 -13.68
C GLN A 58 4.70 -0.55 -12.81
N THR A 59 4.54 -0.51 -11.48
CA THR A 59 5.67 -0.61 -10.55
C THR A 59 6.37 -1.96 -10.68
N LEU A 60 5.61 -3.06 -10.72
CA LEU A 60 6.16 -4.40 -10.93
C LEU A 60 6.97 -4.46 -12.24
N SER A 61 6.36 -4.02 -13.34
CA SER A 61 6.99 -4.04 -14.66
C SER A 61 8.28 -3.22 -14.73
N ILE A 62 8.33 -2.05 -14.07
CA ILE A 62 9.53 -1.20 -14.07
C ILE A 62 10.64 -1.81 -13.21
N LEU A 63 10.32 -2.35 -12.03
CA LEU A 63 11.32 -2.86 -11.10
C LEU A 63 11.86 -4.25 -11.47
N PHE A 64 11.00 -5.11 -12.04
CA PHE A 64 11.34 -6.53 -12.25
C PHE A 64 11.16 -7.01 -13.68
N GLY A 65 10.68 -6.15 -14.58
CA GLY A 65 10.41 -6.53 -15.97
C GLY A 65 9.19 -7.43 -16.14
N PRO A 66 9.12 -8.21 -17.23
CA PRO A 66 7.98 -9.05 -17.56
C PRO A 66 8.03 -10.38 -16.76
N VAL A 67 7.70 -10.31 -15.47
CA VAL A 67 7.63 -11.49 -14.60
C VAL A 67 6.19 -12.02 -14.51
N ALA A 68 6.04 -13.34 -14.40
CA ALA A 68 4.76 -13.95 -14.11
C ALA A 68 4.29 -13.55 -12.71
N HIS A 69 3.05 -13.10 -12.58
CA HIS A 69 2.51 -12.65 -11.29
C HIS A 69 1.01 -12.93 -11.17
N THR A 70 0.49 -12.81 -9.96
CA THR A 70 -0.92 -12.94 -9.64
C THR A 70 -1.47 -11.62 -9.11
N GLN A 71 -2.69 -11.26 -9.50
CA GLN A 71 -3.40 -10.12 -8.95
C GLN A 71 -4.26 -10.56 -7.76
N SER A 72 -4.18 -9.81 -6.66
CA SER A 72 -5.02 -10.04 -5.47
C SER A 72 -5.67 -8.74 -4.99
N PRO A 73 -6.97 -8.55 -5.28
CA PRO A 73 -7.71 -7.37 -4.83
C PRO A 73 -7.77 -7.21 -3.31
N ALA A 74 -7.51 -8.28 -2.56
CA ALA A 74 -7.40 -8.23 -1.09
C ALA A 74 -6.33 -7.26 -0.60
N PHE A 75 -5.35 -6.92 -1.44
CA PHE A 75 -4.26 -5.98 -1.11
C PHE A 75 -4.40 -4.61 -1.78
N ARG A 76 -5.60 -4.20 -2.17
CA ARG A 76 -5.89 -2.83 -2.61
C ARG A 76 -5.89 -1.87 -1.43
N GLU A 77 -5.59 -0.60 -1.71
CA GLU A 77 -5.66 0.48 -0.71
C GLU A 77 -7.09 0.67 -0.20
N VAL A 78 -7.22 1.36 0.93
CA VAL A 78 -8.52 1.74 1.49
C VAL A 78 -9.29 2.60 0.48
N ASP A 79 -10.61 2.36 0.36
CA ASP A 79 -11.50 3.17 -0.46
C ASP A 79 -11.93 4.42 0.33
N PHE A 80 -11.52 5.59 -0.14
CA PHE A 80 -11.90 6.86 0.48
C PHE A 80 -13.28 7.38 0.06
N GLY A 81 -14.02 6.63 -0.77
CA GLY A 81 -15.38 6.98 -1.20
C GLY A 81 -15.47 8.36 -1.80
N VAL A 82 -16.38 9.19 -1.30
CA VAL A 82 -16.59 10.56 -1.82
C VAL A 82 -15.40 11.51 -1.58
N PHE A 83 -14.39 11.10 -0.81
CA PHE A 83 -13.17 11.89 -0.58
C PHE A 83 -12.07 11.57 -1.59
N GLU A 84 -12.24 10.54 -2.43
CA GLU A 84 -11.30 10.20 -3.50
C GLU A 84 -11.00 11.41 -4.37
N MET A 85 -9.73 11.56 -4.73
CA MET A 85 -9.20 12.61 -5.61
C MET A 85 -9.35 14.05 -5.09
N HIS A 86 -9.70 14.24 -3.83
CA HIS A 86 -9.70 15.55 -3.18
C HIS A 86 -8.48 15.72 -2.28
N THR A 87 -8.04 16.96 -2.11
CA THR A 87 -7.02 17.34 -1.13
C THR A 87 -7.66 17.62 0.23
N TYR A 88 -6.83 17.67 1.29
CA TYR A 88 -7.28 18.14 2.60
C TYR A 88 -7.90 19.55 2.53
N GLU A 89 -7.29 20.47 1.80
CA GLU A 89 -7.79 21.84 1.66
C GLU A 89 -9.18 21.93 1.02
N GLU A 90 -9.47 21.04 0.04
CA GLU A 90 -10.78 20.95 -0.60
C GLU A 90 -11.85 20.33 0.30
N LEU A 91 -11.46 19.53 1.29
CA LEU A 91 -12.37 18.78 2.16
C LEU A 91 -12.55 19.37 3.55
N LYS A 92 -11.59 20.14 4.07
CA LYS A 92 -11.49 20.52 5.48
C LYS A 92 -12.74 21.18 6.07
N ASP A 93 -13.52 21.91 5.27
CA ASP A 93 -14.74 22.61 5.69
C ASP A 93 -16.02 21.77 5.49
N ARG A 94 -15.92 20.56 4.93
CA ARG A 94 -17.05 19.66 4.76
C ARG A 94 -17.41 18.98 6.08
N ARG A 95 -18.70 18.96 6.40
CA ARG A 95 -19.19 18.34 7.65
C ARG A 95 -18.97 16.84 7.69
N ASP A 96 -19.15 16.14 6.57
CA ASP A 96 -18.95 14.70 6.47
C ASP A 96 -17.47 14.33 6.63
N TYR A 97 -16.57 15.14 6.09
CA TYR A 97 -15.12 14.94 6.25
C TYR A 97 -14.66 15.19 7.70
N GLN A 98 -15.14 16.26 8.34
CA GLN A 98 -14.85 16.52 9.75
C GLN A 98 -15.38 15.40 10.66
N ALA A 99 -16.59 14.88 10.37
CA ALA A 99 -17.13 13.73 11.09
C ALA A 99 -16.26 12.48 10.91
N TRP A 100 -15.76 12.23 9.71
CA TRP A 100 -14.85 11.12 9.42
C TRP A 100 -13.51 11.21 10.17
N LEU A 101 -12.98 12.43 10.38
CA LEU A 101 -11.74 12.65 11.13
C LEU A 101 -11.92 12.60 12.65
N THR A 102 -13.15 12.66 13.17
CA THR A 102 -13.44 12.80 14.59
C THR A 102 -13.47 11.43 15.30
N GLY A 103 -12.85 11.34 16.47
CA GLY A 103 -12.83 10.12 17.28
C GLY A 103 -11.87 9.07 16.70
N ASP A 104 -12.32 7.82 16.61
CA ASP A 104 -11.56 6.73 15.98
C ASP A 104 -11.78 6.74 14.46
N ASN A 105 -10.92 7.48 13.74
CA ASN A 105 -11.03 7.58 12.29
C ASN A 105 -10.69 6.28 11.56
N MET A 106 -10.10 5.29 12.24
CA MET A 106 -9.93 3.95 11.69
C MET A 106 -11.25 3.16 11.63
N ALA A 107 -12.17 3.43 12.55
CA ALA A 107 -13.50 2.85 12.57
C ALA A 107 -14.49 3.60 11.68
N ASN A 108 -14.27 4.90 11.47
CA ASN A 108 -15.16 5.74 10.68
C ASN A 108 -15.12 5.34 9.19
N ILE A 109 -16.31 5.22 8.59
CA ILE A 109 -16.45 4.89 7.17
C ILE A 109 -16.69 6.20 6.40
N PRO A 110 -15.85 6.57 5.43
CA PRO A 110 -16.16 7.68 4.54
C PRO A 110 -17.40 7.33 3.71
N PRO A 111 -18.28 8.30 3.39
CA PRO A 111 -19.45 7.99 2.55
C PRO A 111 -19.04 7.27 1.25
N GLU A 112 -19.73 6.19 0.92
CA GLU A 112 -19.46 5.33 -0.24
C GLU A 112 -18.08 4.63 -0.24
N GLY A 113 -17.41 4.58 0.89
CA GLY A 113 -16.05 4.03 1.00
C GLY A 113 -15.92 2.91 2.03
N GLU A 114 -14.69 2.68 2.46
CA GLU A 114 -14.27 1.62 3.38
C GLU A 114 -13.57 2.23 4.60
N SER A 115 -13.81 1.70 5.80
CA SER A 115 -13.04 2.11 6.98
C SER A 115 -11.63 1.52 6.96
N GLY A 116 -10.69 2.15 7.67
CA GLY A 116 -9.36 1.59 7.87
C GLY A 116 -9.39 0.20 8.53
N ASN A 117 -10.34 -0.05 9.44
CA ASN A 117 -10.52 -1.35 10.08
C ASN A 117 -11.02 -2.42 9.10
N GLN A 118 -11.95 -2.08 8.21
CA GLN A 118 -12.42 -3.00 7.16
C GLN A 118 -11.28 -3.36 6.20
N MET A 119 -10.51 -2.39 5.74
CA MET A 119 -9.31 -2.63 4.92
C MET A 119 -8.31 -3.53 5.65
N THR A 120 -8.01 -3.23 6.92
CA THR A 120 -7.10 -4.03 7.74
C THR A 120 -7.58 -5.48 7.86
N GLN A 121 -8.86 -5.71 8.14
CA GLN A 121 -9.44 -7.06 8.22
C GLN A 121 -9.30 -7.82 6.90
N ARG A 122 -9.60 -7.19 5.77
CA ARG A 122 -9.47 -7.76 4.43
C ARG A 122 -8.02 -8.19 4.14
N VAL A 123 -7.07 -7.31 4.43
CA VAL A 123 -5.64 -7.51 4.23
C VAL A 123 -5.13 -8.67 5.10
N LEU A 124 -5.43 -8.64 6.40
CA LEU A 124 -4.94 -9.65 7.34
C LEU A 124 -5.56 -11.02 7.12
N SER A 125 -6.79 -11.11 6.62
CA SER A 125 -7.42 -12.37 6.23
C SER A 125 -6.69 -13.04 5.04
N ALA A 126 -6.06 -12.25 4.16
CA ALA A 126 -5.30 -12.77 3.02
C ALA A 126 -3.80 -12.96 3.32
N LEU A 127 -3.27 -12.37 4.40
CA LEU A 127 -1.86 -12.41 4.75
C LEU A 127 -1.26 -13.83 4.87
N PRO A 128 -1.94 -14.85 5.44
CA PRO A 128 -1.38 -16.20 5.55
C PRO A 128 -0.93 -16.81 4.21
N GLU A 129 -1.57 -16.45 3.10
CA GLU A 129 -1.18 -16.92 1.77
C GLU A 129 0.18 -16.38 1.32
N LEU A 130 0.54 -15.15 1.74
CA LEU A 130 1.83 -14.53 1.40
C LEU A 130 3.00 -15.16 2.16
N LEU A 131 2.74 -15.81 3.28
CA LEU A 131 3.76 -16.36 4.17
C LEU A 131 4.14 -17.82 3.85
N LYS A 132 3.51 -18.43 2.85
CA LYS A 132 3.74 -19.84 2.48
C LYS A 132 5.06 -20.07 1.75
N GLU A 133 5.50 -19.11 0.98
CA GLU A 133 6.72 -19.13 0.16
C GLU A 133 7.30 -17.74 0.01
N ASP A 134 8.53 -17.61 -0.49
CA ASP A 134 9.12 -16.31 -0.76
C ASP A 134 8.22 -15.53 -1.73
N THR A 135 7.75 -14.38 -1.28
CA THR A 135 6.71 -13.62 -1.98
C THR A 135 7.08 -12.14 -2.07
N VAL A 136 6.95 -11.56 -3.25
CA VAL A 136 6.99 -10.11 -3.48
C VAL A 136 5.58 -9.61 -3.68
N LEU A 137 5.12 -8.70 -2.83
CA LEU A 137 3.84 -8.01 -2.96
C LEU A 137 4.07 -6.53 -3.29
N ILE A 138 3.65 -6.13 -4.50
CA ILE A 138 3.58 -4.71 -4.88
C ILE A 138 2.19 -4.19 -4.49
N THR A 139 2.16 -3.24 -3.54
CA THR A 139 0.91 -2.78 -2.94
C THR A 139 0.98 -1.30 -2.52
N HIS A 140 0.27 -0.90 -1.48
CA HIS A 140 0.00 0.47 -1.07
C HIS A 140 0.51 0.76 0.34
N GLY A 141 0.65 2.05 0.66
CA GLY A 141 1.18 2.48 1.95
C GLY A 141 0.35 2.00 3.14
N GLY A 142 -0.98 2.15 3.07
CA GLY A 142 -1.88 1.72 4.15
C GLY A 142 -1.91 0.20 4.34
N VAL A 143 -1.83 -0.56 3.25
CA VAL A 143 -1.77 -2.03 3.29
C VAL A 143 -0.47 -2.52 3.94
N ILE A 144 0.67 -1.93 3.54
CA ILE A 144 1.97 -2.26 4.15
C ILE A 144 1.94 -1.95 5.65
N ALA A 145 1.42 -0.79 6.03
CA ALA A 145 1.29 -0.40 7.43
C ALA A 145 0.45 -1.41 8.23
N ALA A 146 -0.70 -1.84 7.70
CA ALA A 146 -1.56 -2.81 8.35
C ALA A 146 -0.85 -4.17 8.58
N ILE A 147 -0.10 -4.64 7.58
CA ILE A 147 0.69 -5.88 7.68
C ILE A 147 1.80 -5.71 8.73
N MET A 148 2.56 -4.63 8.68
CA MET A 148 3.69 -4.41 9.58
C MET A 148 3.24 -4.21 11.03
N GLU A 149 2.15 -3.47 11.28
CA GLU A 149 1.55 -3.35 12.62
C GLU A 149 1.13 -4.71 13.19
N SER A 150 0.57 -5.58 12.35
CA SER A 150 0.16 -6.92 12.77
C SER A 150 1.33 -7.86 13.06
N LEU A 151 2.41 -7.78 12.28
CA LEU A 151 3.58 -8.65 12.43
C LEU A 151 4.53 -8.20 13.53
N PHE A 152 4.57 -6.89 13.84
CA PHE A 152 5.50 -6.25 14.79
C PHE A 152 4.80 -5.33 15.78
N PRO A 153 3.80 -5.82 16.54
CA PRO A 153 3.05 -4.99 17.48
C PRO A 153 3.92 -4.41 18.61
N GLU A 154 5.03 -5.07 18.92
CA GLU A 154 6.00 -4.65 19.94
C GLU A 154 6.77 -3.38 19.59
N GLU A 155 6.86 -3.03 18.30
CA GLU A 155 7.54 -1.81 17.85
C GLU A 155 6.80 -0.52 18.23
N GLN A 156 5.51 -0.61 18.55
CA GLN A 156 4.64 0.50 18.95
C GLN A 156 4.65 1.70 17.96
N LYS A 157 4.97 1.43 16.70
CA LYS A 157 4.92 2.42 15.62
C LYS A 157 3.50 2.66 15.18
N ASN A 158 3.16 3.91 14.93
CA ASN A 158 1.88 4.23 14.32
C ASN A 158 1.90 3.91 12.81
N ARG A 159 0.71 3.84 12.22
CA ARG A 159 0.51 3.49 10.80
C ARG A 159 1.31 4.35 9.83
N TYR A 160 1.49 5.64 10.11
CA TYR A 160 2.25 6.52 9.23
C TYR A 160 3.76 6.23 9.25
N GLN A 161 4.28 5.78 10.40
CA GLN A 161 5.70 5.42 10.55
C GLN A 161 6.04 4.10 9.83
N TRP A 162 5.04 3.26 9.56
CA TRP A 162 5.21 2.04 8.77
C TRP A 162 5.08 2.24 7.27
N GLN A 163 4.57 3.38 6.81
CA GLN A 163 4.42 3.63 5.37
C GLN A 163 5.78 3.97 4.75
N PRO A 164 6.32 3.11 3.87
CA PRO A 164 7.57 3.42 3.18
C PRO A 164 7.36 4.50 2.12
N ALA A 165 8.43 5.14 1.68
CA ALA A 165 8.39 6.02 0.53
C ALA A 165 7.97 5.24 -0.74
N PRO A 166 7.38 5.89 -1.76
CA PRO A 166 7.03 5.25 -3.01
C PRO A 166 8.20 4.49 -3.65
N GLY A 167 7.96 3.29 -4.14
CA GLY A 167 8.96 2.40 -4.69
C GLY A 167 9.82 1.66 -3.67
N ARG A 168 9.67 1.94 -2.37
CA ARG A 168 10.43 1.32 -1.28
C ARG A 168 9.55 0.41 -0.43
N GLY A 169 10.18 -0.32 0.51
CA GLY A 169 9.41 -1.26 1.31
C GLY A 169 10.18 -1.95 2.41
N TYR A 170 9.75 -3.17 2.71
CA TYR A 170 10.35 -4.03 3.73
C TYR A 170 10.54 -5.45 3.23
N ALA A 171 11.66 -6.08 3.63
CA ALA A 171 11.81 -7.53 3.60
C ALA A 171 11.59 -8.07 5.01
N VAL A 172 10.63 -8.97 5.17
CA VAL A 172 10.19 -9.56 6.44
C VAL A 172 10.50 -11.03 6.43
N SER A 173 11.23 -11.52 7.44
CA SER A 173 11.54 -12.94 7.59
C SER A 173 11.43 -13.36 9.06
N GLY A 174 10.42 -14.16 9.39
CA GLY A 174 10.10 -14.52 10.76
C GLY A 174 9.78 -13.29 11.62
N LYS A 175 10.55 -13.09 12.68
CA LYS A 175 10.41 -11.93 13.60
C LYS A 175 11.34 -10.76 13.27
N ASN A 176 11.92 -10.73 12.09
CA ASN A 176 12.85 -9.68 11.67
C ASN A 176 12.34 -9.00 10.40
N TYR A 177 12.67 -7.72 10.30
CA TYR A 177 12.45 -6.95 9.07
C TYR A 177 13.62 -6.02 8.79
N ARG A 178 13.74 -5.62 7.53
CA ARG A 178 14.66 -4.55 7.10
C ARG A 178 14.03 -3.73 5.99
N PRO A 179 14.34 -2.43 5.90
CA PRO A 179 13.96 -1.62 4.75
C PRO A 179 14.61 -2.14 3.45
N ILE A 180 13.92 -1.92 2.30
CA ILE A 180 14.36 -2.25 0.93
C ILE A 180 13.93 -1.15 -0.06
N PRO A 181 14.67 -0.84 -1.13
CA PRO A 181 16.13 -0.93 -1.23
C PRO A 181 16.80 0.03 -0.32
#